data_4eb333c291d9e241a5a2fdc6978c9bb0
#
_entry.id   4eb333c291d9e241a5a2fdc6978c9bb0
#
_cell.length_a   1.000
_cell.length_b   1.000
_cell.length_c   1.000
_cell.angle_alpha   90.00
_cell.angle_beta   90.00
_cell.angle_gamma   90.00
#
_symmetry.space_group_name_H-M   'P 1'
#
loop_
_entity.id
_entity.type
_entity.pdbx_description
1 polymer ?
#
loop_
_entity_poly.entity_id
_entity_poly.type
_entity_poly.pdbx_seq_one_letter_code
_entity_poly.pdbx_strand_id
1 'polypeptide(L)'
;MAVIGYIRVSSKKQTVHHQHYEIKQYAQEHGIRIDKWIEETISSRKPLNKRKLGALLNELQPNDILIAAEISRLGRSLMEVMRILECCLNKNCQVWTLKEHYRLGNDIQSQVLAFAFSLSAQIERDLISQRTKASLESVRATGKKLGRPFSAQSKKLKLSRNTKKIKQWLDTGLTKYRIAKMMSVSPATVSNFINRMGW
;
A
#
# COMPACT_ATOMS: atom_id res chain seq x y z
N MET A 1 8.27 0.31 28.24
CA MET A 1 8.73 1.39 27.37
C MET A 1 9.90 0.86 26.57
N ALA A 2 9.69 0.59 25.30
CA ALA A 2 10.74 0.21 24.34
C ALA A 2 10.96 1.32 23.34
N VAL A 3 12.19 1.53 22.90
CA VAL A 3 12.54 2.51 21.87
C VAL A 3 12.88 1.76 20.59
N ILE A 4 12.11 2.02 19.52
CA ILE A 4 12.18 1.27 18.28
C ILE A 4 12.63 2.20 17.15
N GLY A 5 13.80 1.91 16.56
CA GLY A 5 14.29 2.60 15.36
C GLY A 5 13.67 1.98 14.10
N TYR A 6 13.00 2.79 13.31
CA TYR A 6 12.38 2.36 12.05
C TYR A 6 13.08 2.96 10.83
N ILE A 7 13.47 2.10 9.91
CA ILE A 7 14.19 2.46 8.68
C ILE A 7 13.43 1.89 7.47
N ARG A 8 13.18 2.74 6.49
CA ARG A 8 12.57 2.33 5.22
C ARG A 8 13.34 2.86 4.04
N VAL A 9 13.71 1.96 3.13
CA VAL A 9 14.39 2.29 1.87
C VAL A 9 13.69 1.65 0.68
N SER A 10 13.79 2.28 -0.50
CA SER A 10 13.19 1.76 -1.73
C SER A 10 14.07 0.76 -2.46
N SER A 11 15.42 0.93 -2.46
CA SER A 11 16.34 0.06 -3.22
C SER A 11 17.83 0.14 -2.92
N LYS A 12 18.35 1.08 -2.11
CA LYS A 12 19.81 1.28 -1.97
C LYS A 12 20.32 1.01 -0.55
N LYS A 13 21.30 0.10 -0.42
CA LYS A 13 21.99 -0.20 0.86
C LYS A 13 22.59 1.05 1.54
N GLN A 14 23.15 1.98 0.81
CA GLN A 14 23.73 3.23 1.35
C GLN A 14 22.74 4.07 2.15
N THR A 15 21.47 4.10 1.74
CA THR A 15 20.42 4.88 2.41
C THR A 15 19.99 4.26 3.75
N VAL A 16 20.14 2.94 3.92
CA VAL A 16 19.89 2.25 5.20
C VAL A 16 20.93 2.69 6.23
N HIS A 17 22.21 2.61 5.89
CA HIS A 17 23.29 3.00 6.78
C HIS A 17 23.19 4.47 7.21
N HIS A 18 22.78 5.36 6.32
CA HIS A 18 22.61 6.78 6.64
C HIS A 18 21.49 6.99 7.67
N GLN A 19 20.29 6.43 7.44
CA GLN A 19 19.18 6.55 8.39
C GLN A 19 19.52 5.89 9.74
N HIS A 20 20.22 4.76 9.71
CA HIS A 20 20.66 4.08 10.92
C HIS A 20 21.64 4.96 11.72
N TYR A 21 22.60 5.59 11.03
CA TYR A 21 23.56 6.50 11.64
C TYR A 21 22.86 7.72 12.25
N GLU A 22 21.96 8.38 11.51
CA GLU A 22 21.19 9.55 11.98
C GLU A 22 20.42 9.23 13.26
N ILE A 23 19.65 8.11 13.26
CA ILE A 23 18.85 7.72 14.42
C ILE A 23 19.77 7.35 15.60
N LYS A 24 20.88 6.66 15.35
CA LYS A 24 21.82 6.25 16.40
C LYS A 24 22.50 7.47 17.04
N GLN A 25 22.94 8.42 16.21
CA GLN A 25 23.56 9.66 16.67
C GLN A 25 22.58 10.45 17.55
N TYR A 26 21.34 10.65 17.06
CA TYR A 26 20.30 11.33 17.82
C TYR A 26 20.03 10.65 19.16
N ALA A 27 19.95 9.33 19.16
CA ALA A 27 19.72 8.55 20.40
C ALA A 27 20.88 8.74 21.38
N GLN A 28 22.14 8.73 20.93
CA GLN A 28 23.31 8.98 21.75
C GLN A 28 23.33 10.39 22.36
N GLU A 29 23.04 11.43 21.55
CA GLU A 29 22.98 12.83 21.98
C GLU A 29 21.91 13.06 23.07
N HIS A 30 20.84 12.27 23.05
CA HIS A 30 19.72 12.40 23.98
C HIS A 30 19.75 11.34 25.12
N GLY A 31 20.83 10.56 25.23
CA GLY A 31 20.94 9.53 26.27
C GLY A 31 19.91 8.39 26.12
N ILE A 32 19.44 8.11 24.91
CA ILE A 32 18.40 7.13 24.59
C ILE A 32 19.05 5.85 24.04
N ARG A 33 18.60 4.70 24.51
CA ARG A 33 18.99 3.40 23.97
C ARG A 33 17.91 2.91 23.00
N ILE A 34 18.31 2.51 21.80
CA ILE A 34 17.41 1.82 20.85
C ILE A 34 17.37 0.33 21.20
N ASP A 35 16.20 -0.16 21.55
CA ASP A 35 16.00 -1.56 21.96
C ASP A 35 15.76 -2.49 20.78
N LYS A 36 15.08 -2.00 19.72
CA LYS A 36 14.73 -2.79 18.54
C LYS A 36 14.88 -1.98 17.26
N TRP A 37 15.39 -2.61 16.21
CA TRP A 37 15.47 -2.04 14.88
C TRP A 37 14.52 -2.75 13.92
N ILE A 38 13.75 -1.99 13.17
CA ILE A 38 12.88 -2.49 12.12
C ILE A 38 13.33 -1.88 10.80
N GLU A 39 13.86 -2.72 9.93
CA GLU A 39 14.34 -2.33 8.61
C GLU A 39 13.46 -2.93 7.52
N GLU A 40 13.03 -2.09 6.60
CA GLU A 40 12.26 -2.50 5.44
C GLU A 40 12.90 -2.00 4.13
N THR A 41 13.17 -2.93 3.22
CA THR A 41 13.50 -2.59 1.82
C THR A 41 12.26 -2.83 0.99
N ILE A 42 11.41 -1.82 0.89
CA ILE A 42 10.07 -1.94 0.30
C ILE A 42 9.72 -0.69 -0.50
N SER A 43 9.16 -0.91 -1.69
CA SER A 43 8.48 0.14 -2.43
C SER A 43 7.34 0.71 -1.58
N SER A 44 7.22 2.04 -1.56
CA SER A 44 6.12 2.75 -0.90
C SER A 44 4.72 2.35 -1.39
N ARG A 45 4.61 1.54 -2.46
CA ARG A 45 3.33 1.05 -3.02
C ARG A 45 2.73 -0.12 -2.24
N LYS A 46 3.49 -0.82 -1.38
CA LYS A 46 2.92 -1.90 -0.58
C LYS A 46 2.02 -1.33 0.53
N PRO A 47 0.82 -1.87 0.71
CA PRO A 47 -0.10 -1.43 1.77
C PRO A 47 0.48 -1.73 3.16
N LEU A 48 0.13 -0.91 4.15
CA LEU A 48 0.66 -0.96 5.51
C LEU A 48 0.57 -2.35 6.17
N ASN A 49 -0.54 -3.05 5.98
CA ASN A 49 -0.76 -4.39 6.52
C ASN A 49 0.19 -5.48 5.97
N LYS A 50 0.90 -5.21 4.86
CA LYS A 50 1.91 -6.10 4.27
C LYS A 50 3.34 -5.64 4.55
N ARG A 51 3.50 -4.66 5.43
CA ARG A 51 4.78 -4.08 5.84
C ARG A 51 5.14 -4.53 7.24
N LYS A 52 6.46 -4.58 7.53
CA LYS A 52 6.94 -4.82 8.90
C LYS A 52 6.44 -3.75 9.86
N LEU A 53 6.29 -2.50 9.39
CA LEU A 53 5.70 -1.43 10.19
C LEU A 53 4.27 -1.77 10.63
N GLY A 54 3.44 -2.33 9.74
CA GLY A 54 2.09 -2.75 10.10
C GLY A 54 2.06 -3.82 11.17
N ALA A 55 2.96 -4.81 11.12
CA ALA A 55 3.12 -5.82 12.17
C ALA A 55 3.58 -5.16 13.49
N LEU A 56 4.59 -4.28 13.42
CA LEU A 56 5.08 -3.53 14.57
C LEU A 56 3.98 -2.73 15.25
N LEU A 57 3.15 -2.00 14.49
CA LEU A 57 2.05 -1.21 15.05
C LEU A 57 1.07 -2.05 15.88
N ASN A 58 0.88 -3.33 15.54
CA ASN A 58 0.05 -4.24 16.33
C ASN A 58 0.74 -4.66 17.64
N GLU A 59 2.07 -4.78 17.65
CA GLU A 59 2.89 -5.22 18.78
C GLU A 59 3.18 -4.10 19.80
N LEU A 60 3.09 -2.81 19.40
CA LEU A 60 3.39 -1.67 20.26
C LEU A 60 2.60 -1.70 21.57
N GLN A 61 3.32 -1.42 22.66
CA GLN A 61 2.78 -1.30 24.02
C GLN A 61 2.73 0.17 24.46
N PRO A 62 1.89 0.53 25.43
CA PRO A 62 1.85 1.89 25.97
C PRO A 62 3.22 2.39 26.39
N ASN A 63 3.50 3.67 26.11
CA ASN A 63 4.76 4.37 26.33
C ASN A 63 5.94 3.93 25.45
N ASP A 64 5.73 3.07 24.44
CA ASP A 64 6.75 2.80 23.44
C ASP A 64 7.01 4.01 22.54
N ILE A 65 8.25 4.13 22.06
CA ILE A 65 8.69 5.21 21.19
C ILE A 65 9.11 4.64 19.85
N LEU A 66 8.47 5.11 18.78
CA LEU A 66 8.84 4.81 17.40
C LEU A 66 9.64 5.97 16.83
N ILE A 67 10.90 5.74 16.49
CA ILE A 67 11.80 6.76 15.93
C ILE A 67 12.05 6.50 14.45
N ALA A 68 11.87 7.53 13.63
CA ALA A 68 12.19 7.50 12.21
C ALA A 68 13.02 8.73 11.81
N ALA A 69 13.86 8.63 10.77
CA ALA A 69 14.66 9.76 10.30
C ALA A 69 13.80 10.92 9.80
N GLU A 70 12.69 10.63 9.12
CA GLU A 70 11.73 11.63 8.61
C GLU A 70 10.33 11.01 8.50
N ILE A 71 9.30 11.84 8.52
CA ILE A 71 7.90 11.40 8.47
C ILE A 71 7.56 10.64 7.19
N SER A 72 8.24 10.96 6.08
CA SER A 72 8.08 10.29 4.78
C SER A 72 8.50 8.81 4.81
N ARG A 73 9.25 8.38 5.82
CA ARG A 73 9.60 6.96 6.01
C ARG A 73 8.44 6.15 6.57
N LEU A 74 7.61 6.75 7.38
CA LEU A 74 6.42 6.10 7.95
C LEU A 74 5.39 5.80 6.87
N GLY A 75 4.99 6.80 6.08
CA GLY A 75 3.97 6.67 5.03
C GLY A 75 4.33 7.34 3.72
N ARG A 76 3.63 6.97 2.65
CA ARG A 76 3.79 7.56 1.30
C ARG A 76 2.81 8.69 1.02
N SER A 77 1.76 8.76 1.79
CA SER A 77 0.75 9.79 1.72
C SER A 77 0.46 10.30 3.11
N LEU A 78 -0.01 11.52 3.19
CA LEU A 78 -0.40 12.12 4.46
C LEU A 78 -1.43 11.26 5.19
N MET A 79 -2.38 10.65 4.46
CA MET A 79 -3.39 9.75 5.02
C MET A 79 -2.81 8.47 5.64
N GLU A 80 -1.75 7.92 5.05
CA GLU A 80 -1.09 6.74 5.62
C GLU A 80 -0.33 7.11 6.89
N VAL A 81 0.37 8.25 6.88
CA VAL A 81 1.03 8.80 8.06
C VAL A 81 0.02 9.04 9.17
N MET A 82 -1.11 9.66 8.87
CA MET A 82 -2.18 9.92 9.86
C MET A 82 -2.69 8.66 10.54
N ARG A 83 -2.95 7.60 9.76
CA ARG A 83 -3.37 6.31 10.33
C ARG A 83 -2.33 5.70 11.27
N ILE A 84 -1.05 5.89 10.94
CA ILE A 84 0.05 5.41 11.79
C ILE A 84 0.11 6.21 13.08
N LEU A 85 0.02 7.54 12.99
CA LEU A 85 0.01 8.43 14.16
C LEU A 85 -1.21 8.16 15.04
N GLU A 86 -2.40 8.05 14.47
CA GLU A 86 -3.63 7.71 15.19
C GLU A 86 -3.52 6.36 15.91
N CYS A 87 -2.95 5.35 15.24
CA CYS A 87 -2.72 4.05 15.85
C CYS A 87 -1.76 4.14 17.04
N CYS A 88 -0.68 4.92 16.92
CA CYS A 88 0.28 5.13 18.01
C CYS A 88 -0.34 5.91 19.17
N LEU A 89 -1.07 6.99 18.90
CA LEU A 89 -1.74 7.80 19.91
C LEU A 89 -2.79 7.00 20.68
N ASN A 90 -3.62 6.20 19.99
CA ASN A 90 -4.62 5.33 20.61
C ASN A 90 -4.02 4.26 21.53
N LYS A 91 -2.74 3.92 21.31
CA LYS A 91 -1.97 3.00 22.16
C LYS A 91 -1.13 3.71 23.22
N ASN A 92 -1.23 5.03 23.34
CA ASN A 92 -0.36 5.85 24.18
C ASN A 92 1.14 5.69 23.86
N CYS A 93 1.46 5.48 22.56
CA CYS A 93 2.84 5.42 22.06
C CYS A 93 3.24 6.77 21.50
N GLN A 94 4.54 7.02 21.44
CA GLN A 94 5.09 8.24 20.84
C GLN A 94 5.70 7.95 19.47
N VAL A 95 5.66 8.94 18.58
CA VAL A 95 6.33 8.91 17.29
C VAL A 95 7.27 10.10 17.18
N TRP A 96 8.55 9.81 17.00
CA TRP A 96 9.58 10.82 16.87
C TRP A 96 10.17 10.82 15.46
N THR A 97 10.34 12.02 14.90
CA THR A 97 11.04 12.20 13.62
C THR A 97 12.17 13.20 13.77
N LEU A 98 13.32 12.86 13.20
CA LEU A 98 14.55 13.64 13.40
C LEU A 98 14.54 14.92 12.59
N LYS A 99 14.27 14.83 11.27
CA LYS A 99 14.36 15.97 10.36
C LYS A 99 13.35 17.07 10.65
N GLU A 100 12.14 16.67 10.98
CA GLU A 100 11.06 17.61 11.30
C GLU A 100 11.03 18.00 12.79
N HIS A 101 11.86 17.36 13.61
CA HIS A 101 11.91 17.55 15.07
C HIS A 101 10.57 17.30 15.77
N TYR A 102 9.74 16.40 15.22
CA TYR A 102 8.47 16.05 15.87
C TYR A 102 8.68 15.01 16.94
N ARG A 103 8.03 15.23 18.10
CA ARG A 103 7.87 14.28 19.19
C ARG A 103 6.38 14.16 19.47
N LEU A 104 5.69 13.37 18.64
CA LEU A 104 4.24 13.25 18.70
C LEU A 104 3.87 12.20 19.75
N GLY A 105 3.20 12.65 20.77
CA GLY A 105 2.72 11.86 21.91
C GLY A 105 1.27 12.21 22.26
N ASN A 106 0.90 11.94 23.49
CA ASN A 106 -0.49 12.17 23.97
C ASN A 106 -0.73 13.60 24.51
N ASP A 107 0.13 14.55 24.12
CA ASP A 107 -0.02 15.96 24.48
C ASP A 107 -0.94 16.71 23.51
N ILE A 108 -1.44 17.88 23.96
CA ILE A 108 -2.36 18.72 23.18
C ILE A 108 -1.71 19.19 21.87
N GLN A 109 -0.41 19.50 21.87
CA GLN A 109 0.29 19.97 20.67
C GLN A 109 0.33 18.88 19.60
N SER A 110 0.63 17.65 19.99
CA SER A 110 0.60 16.47 19.12
C SER A 110 -0.77 16.19 18.54
N GLN A 111 -1.83 16.33 19.36
CA GLN A 111 -3.22 16.17 18.90
C GLN A 111 -3.62 17.26 17.89
N VAL A 112 -3.25 18.52 18.15
CA VAL A 112 -3.51 19.63 17.21
C VAL A 112 -2.75 19.41 15.88
N LEU A 113 -1.50 18.99 15.96
CA LEU A 113 -0.70 18.72 14.76
C LEU A 113 -1.26 17.53 13.96
N ALA A 114 -1.67 16.47 14.64
CA ALA A 114 -2.35 15.34 14.03
C ALA A 114 -3.66 15.77 13.33
N PHE A 115 -4.46 16.62 13.98
CA PHE A 115 -5.67 17.18 13.39
C PHE A 115 -5.36 18.02 12.14
N ALA A 116 -4.36 18.93 12.21
CA ALA A 116 -3.95 19.74 11.07
C ALA A 116 -3.49 18.90 9.87
N PHE A 117 -2.71 17.84 10.12
CA PHE A 117 -2.33 16.88 9.07
C PHE A 117 -3.55 16.16 8.50
N SER A 118 -4.50 15.73 9.33
CA SER A 118 -5.74 15.09 8.88
C SER A 118 -6.54 15.99 7.95
N LEU A 119 -6.72 17.25 8.32
CA LEU A 119 -7.41 18.25 7.51
C LEU A 119 -6.70 18.48 6.16
N SER A 120 -5.38 18.64 6.18
CA SER A 120 -4.58 18.80 4.96
C SER A 120 -4.71 17.60 4.02
N ALA A 121 -4.70 16.38 4.57
CA ALA A 121 -4.90 15.16 3.80
C ALA A 121 -6.30 15.06 3.19
N GLN A 122 -7.32 15.60 3.86
CA GLN A 122 -8.67 15.64 3.32
C GLN A 122 -8.78 16.65 2.19
N ILE A 123 -8.23 17.86 2.37
CA ILE A 123 -8.17 18.88 1.32
C ILE A 123 -7.45 18.36 0.08
N GLU A 124 -6.29 17.71 0.22
CA GLU A 124 -5.57 17.13 -0.93
C GLU A 124 -6.43 16.11 -1.68
N ARG A 125 -7.15 15.25 -0.96
CA ARG A 125 -8.04 14.24 -1.54
C ARG A 125 -9.19 14.88 -2.32
N ASP A 126 -9.78 15.93 -1.76
CA ASP A 126 -10.89 16.66 -2.41
C ASP A 126 -10.42 17.38 -3.67
N LEU A 127 -9.25 18.01 -3.63
CA LEU A 127 -8.63 18.63 -4.80
C LEU A 127 -8.31 17.61 -5.91
N ILE A 128 -7.78 16.43 -5.57
CA ILE A 128 -7.55 15.35 -6.55
C ILE A 128 -8.87 14.89 -7.15
N SER A 129 -9.91 14.73 -6.33
CA SER A 129 -11.25 14.33 -6.78
C SER A 129 -11.84 15.38 -7.74
N GLN A 130 -11.77 16.66 -7.40
CA GLN A 130 -12.24 17.75 -8.23
C GLN A 130 -11.49 17.80 -9.59
N ARG A 131 -10.16 17.72 -9.57
CA ARG A 131 -9.35 17.69 -10.80
C ARG A 131 -9.69 16.48 -11.68
N THR A 132 -9.91 15.32 -11.07
CA THR A 132 -10.30 14.11 -11.80
C THR A 132 -11.68 14.27 -12.43
N LYS A 133 -12.67 14.80 -11.70
CA LYS A 133 -14.01 15.08 -12.22
C LYS A 133 -13.95 16.05 -13.40
N ALA A 134 -13.26 17.18 -13.24
CA ALA A 134 -13.12 18.17 -14.31
C ALA A 134 -12.43 17.59 -15.55
N SER A 135 -11.37 16.78 -15.36
CA SER A 135 -10.71 16.10 -16.47
C SER A 135 -11.63 15.10 -17.19
N LEU A 136 -12.44 14.33 -16.44
CA LEU A 136 -13.40 13.39 -17.02
C LEU A 136 -14.53 14.11 -17.76
N GLU A 137 -15.00 15.24 -17.26
CA GLU A 137 -15.99 16.09 -17.91
C GLU A 137 -15.46 16.67 -19.23
N SER A 138 -14.22 17.18 -19.22
CA SER A 138 -13.55 17.62 -20.46
C SER A 138 -13.47 16.52 -21.51
N VAL A 139 -13.10 15.28 -21.09
CA VAL A 139 -13.06 14.14 -22.01
C VAL A 139 -14.46 13.76 -22.52
N ARG A 140 -15.51 13.87 -21.70
CA ARG A 140 -16.89 13.65 -22.13
C ARG A 140 -17.34 14.71 -23.15
N ALA A 141 -16.98 15.97 -22.93
CA ALA A 141 -17.29 17.08 -23.84
C ALA A 141 -16.70 16.88 -25.26
N THR A 142 -15.56 16.17 -25.36
CA THR A 142 -14.98 15.77 -26.65
C THR A 142 -15.72 14.58 -27.33
N GLY A 143 -16.84 14.12 -26.77
CA GLY A 143 -17.62 12.98 -27.30
C GLY A 143 -16.99 11.60 -27.05
N LYS A 144 -15.86 11.53 -26.32
CA LYS A 144 -15.16 10.28 -26.04
C LYS A 144 -15.89 9.51 -24.95
N LYS A 145 -16.33 8.29 -25.26
CA LYS A 145 -16.92 7.40 -24.24
C LYS A 145 -15.89 6.98 -23.22
N LEU A 146 -16.18 7.22 -21.95
CA LEU A 146 -15.35 6.80 -20.83
C LEU A 146 -15.63 5.33 -20.48
N GLY A 147 -14.61 4.64 -20.01
CA GLY A 147 -14.68 3.25 -19.59
C GLY A 147 -14.08 2.29 -20.60
N ARG A 148 -14.31 1.01 -20.37
CA ARG A 148 -13.79 -0.04 -21.26
C ARG A 148 -14.54 -0.01 -22.60
N PRO A 149 -13.84 0.05 -23.75
CA PRO A 149 -14.49 -0.06 -25.04
C PRO A 149 -15.36 -1.30 -25.13
N PHE A 150 -16.54 -1.19 -25.80
CA PHE A 150 -17.53 -2.27 -25.87
C PHE A 150 -16.95 -3.57 -26.43
N SER A 151 -16.03 -3.48 -27.39
CA SER A 151 -15.35 -4.63 -28.00
C SER A 151 -14.02 -5.01 -27.36
N ALA A 152 -13.59 -4.31 -26.32
CA ALA A 152 -12.28 -4.56 -25.70
C ALA A 152 -12.25 -5.93 -25.03
N GLN A 153 -11.46 -6.81 -25.58
CA GLN A 153 -11.25 -8.15 -25.05
C GLN A 153 -10.02 -8.17 -24.13
N SER A 154 -10.08 -8.96 -23.07
CA SER A 154 -8.91 -9.16 -22.20
C SER A 154 -7.78 -9.83 -22.98
N LYS A 155 -6.56 -9.28 -22.91
CA LYS A 155 -5.38 -9.88 -23.53
C LYS A 155 -5.02 -11.26 -22.91
N LYS A 156 -5.35 -11.46 -21.63
CA LYS A 156 -5.14 -12.71 -20.90
C LYS A 156 -6.48 -13.28 -20.44
N LEU A 157 -6.89 -14.39 -21.01
CA LEU A 157 -8.06 -15.14 -20.54
C LEU A 157 -7.64 -16.08 -19.41
N LYS A 158 -8.57 -16.42 -18.51
CA LYS A 158 -8.31 -17.39 -17.42
C LYS A 158 -7.79 -18.73 -17.93
N LEU A 159 -8.22 -19.14 -19.12
CA LEU A 159 -7.87 -20.43 -19.73
C LEU A 159 -6.69 -20.39 -20.71
N SER A 160 -6.08 -19.22 -20.96
CA SER A 160 -4.98 -19.08 -21.94
C SER A 160 -3.75 -19.96 -21.63
N ARG A 161 -3.51 -20.28 -20.36
CA ARG A 161 -2.38 -21.14 -19.97
C ARG A 161 -2.61 -22.62 -20.31
N ASN A 162 -3.85 -23.02 -20.53
CA ASN A 162 -4.26 -24.41 -20.75
C ASN A 162 -4.83 -24.66 -22.17
N THR A 163 -4.55 -23.75 -23.10
CA THR A 163 -5.07 -23.79 -24.49
C THR A 163 -4.85 -25.15 -25.13
N LYS A 164 -3.63 -25.70 -25.08
CA LYS A 164 -3.29 -27.02 -25.67
C LYS A 164 -4.10 -28.15 -25.04
N LYS A 165 -4.21 -28.17 -23.70
CA LYS A 165 -4.97 -29.21 -22.97
C LYS A 165 -6.45 -29.16 -23.30
N ILE A 166 -7.03 -27.96 -23.36
CA ILE A 166 -8.46 -27.78 -23.66
C ILE A 166 -8.76 -28.24 -25.09
N LYS A 167 -7.89 -27.92 -26.05
CA LYS A 167 -8.05 -28.39 -27.44
C LYS A 167 -8.01 -29.92 -27.48
N GLN A 168 -7.04 -30.54 -26.86
CA GLN A 168 -6.90 -31.99 -26.78
C GLN A 168 -8.15 -32.66 -26.16
N TRP A 169 -8.71 -32.09 -25.10
CA TRP A 169 -9.94 -32.59 -24.47
C TRP A 169 -11.17 -32.44 -25.36
N LEU A 170 -11.24 -31.39 -26.17
CA LEU A 170 -12.31 -31.22 -27.17
C LEU A 170 -12.17 -32.26 -28.29
N ASP A 171 -10.95 -32.47 -28.77
CA ASP A 171 -10.64 -33.46 -29.84
C ASP A 171 -10.92 -34.92 -29.37
N THR A 172 -10.81 -35.19 -28.04
CA THR A 172 -11.21 -36.48 -27.45
C THR A 172 -12.72 -36.57 -27.13
N GLY A 173 -13.52 -35.57 -27.51
CA GLY A 173 -14.97 -35.60 -27.35
C GLY A 173 -15.48 -35.22 -25.95
N LEU A 174 -14.63 -34.64 -25.06
CA LEU A 174 -15.10 -34.17 -23.76
C LEU A 174 -16.06 -32.99 -23.91
N THR A 175 -17.16 -33.06 -23.16
CA THR A 175 -18.17 -31.99 -23.16
C THR A 175 -17.63 -30.71 -22.48
N LYS A 176 -18.10 -29.54 -22.95
CA LYS A 176 -17.76 -28.23 -22.38
C LYS A 176 -18.02 -28.16 -20.87
N TYR A 177 -19.04 -28.83 -20.39
CA TYR A 177 -19.40 -28.95 -18.97
C TYR A 177 -18.31 -29.70 -18.16
N ARG A 178 -17.83 -30.83 -18.71
CA ARG A 178 -16.80 -31.64 -18.06
C ARG A 178 -15.47 -30.93 -18.00
N ILE A 179 -15.08 -30.24 -19.09
CA ILE A 179 -13.90 -29.36 -19.15
C ILE A 179 -14.01 -28.24 -18.13
N ALA A 180 -15.17 -27.60 -18.00
CA ALA A 180 -15.42 -26.54 -17.03
C ALA A 180 -15.23 -27.03 -15.58
N LYS A 181 -15.72 -28.22 -15.27
CA LYS A 181 -15.54 -28.86 -13.95
C LYS A 181 -14.08 -29.15 -13.66
N MET A 182 -13.33 -29.70 -14.64
CA MET A 182 -11.88 -29.99 -14.50
C MET A 182 -11.04 -28.72 -14.32
N MET A 183 -11.45 -27.60 -14.92
CA MET A 183 -10.76 -26.32 -14.85
C MET A 183 -11.26 -25.40 -13.72
N SER A 184 -12.23 -25.85 -12.91
CA SER A 184 -12.86 -25.07 -11.84
C SER A 184 -13.36 -23.70 -12.33
N VAL A 185 -14.04 -23.68 -13.48
CA VAL A 185 -14.65 -22.49 -14.10
C VAL A 185 -16.08 -22.76 -14.50
N SER A 186 -16.84 -21.71 -14.80
CA SER A 186 -18.20 -21.89 -15.34
C SER A 186 -18.20 -22.43 -16.75
N PRO A 187 -19.21 -23.21 -17.17
CA PRO A 187 -19.36 -23.68 -18.56
C PRO A 187 -19.39 -22.54 -19.58
N ALA A 188 -19.97 -21.40 -19.21
CA ALA A 188 -19.99 -20.19 -20.05
C ALA A 188 -18.56 -19.67 -20.33
N THR A 189 -17.65 -19.74 -19.32
CA THR A 189 -16.26 -19.35 -19.50
C THR A 189 -15.56 -20.22 -20.53
N VAL A 190 -15.81 -21.54 -20.52
CA VAL A 190 -15.26 -22.48 -21.51
C VAL A 190 -15.84 -22.24 -22.88
N SER A 191 -17.17 -22.07 -22.99
CA SER A 191 -17.84 -21.76 -24.27
C SER A 191 -17.30 -20.46 -24.89
N ASN A 192 -17.19 -19.38 -24.12
CA ASN A 192 -16.62 -18.12 -24.57
C ASN A 192 -15.16 -18.26 -25.00
N PHE A 193 -14.39 -19.12 -24.33
CA PHE A 193 -13.00 -19.40 -24.70
C PHE A 193 -12.91 -20.13 -26.03
N ILE A 194 -13.71 -21.18 -26.21
CA ILE A 194 -13.79 -21.98 -27.45
C ILE A 194 -14.19 -21.09 -28.64
N ASN A 195 -15.28 -20.34 -28.50
CA ASN A 195 -15.73 -19.42 -29.54
C ASN A 195 -14.66 -18.40 -29.92
N ARG A 196 -13.88 -17.93 -28.94
CA ARG A 196 -12.80 -16.98 -29.20
C ARG A 196 -11.60 -17.60 -29.91
N MET A 197 -11.35 -18.90 -29.69
CA MET A 197 -10.26 -19.63 -30.34
C MET A 197 -10.65 -20.14 -31.74
N GLY A 198 -11.93 -20.01 -32.12
CA GLY A 198 -12.44 -20.50 -33.40
C GLY A 198 -12.58 -22.02 -33.47
N TRP A 199 -12.85 -22.67 -32.33
CA TRP A 199 -12.99 -24.12 -32.19
C TRP A 199 -14.44 -24.56 -32.01
#